data_1bb6a3f33eb6ef25fa8e96cd5264f8bc
#
_entry.id   1bb6a3f33eb6ef25fa8e96cd5264f8bc
#
_cell.length_a   1.000
_cell.length_b   1.000
_cell.length_c   1.000
_cell.angle_alpha   90.00
_cell.angle_beta   90.00
_cell.angle_gamma   90.00
#
_symmetry.space_group_name_H-M   'P 1'
#
loop_
_entity.id
_entity.type
_entity.pdbx_description
1 polymer ?
#
loop_
_entity_poly.entity_id
_entity_poly.type
_entity_poly.pdbx_seq_one_letter_code
_entity_poly.pdbx_strand_id
1 'polypeptide(L)'
;MSDTVWWIIGAVVLAVVWFWFHQRRLAAGARLMQDAIRNRDFTFRLPTRFMFSGERALQETLNQLGEHVREQVNLGEVESWEKLTRVLTHEIMNATAPIASISQMMLHHPAVKDSDLEEGINAIHNTVTHLNSFVDGYRKFSALQKPVPQMVDLIEVVNDVEQLFQDVKWQNTLPGNVIIKTDPNLLRQILINLIKNALEAGSKTLGIECDQQLERKVLLYVSNDGELIPAEARSSIFIPFFTTKRKGNGIGLSLSRRLLTIQGGMMSLLDTPRTGFHTTFLLEFPK
;
A
#
# COMPACT_ATOMS: atom_id res chain seq x y z
N MET A 1 43.77 -32.79 51.59
CA MET A 1 42.25 -32.90 51.62
C MET A 1 41.55 -31.55 51.83
N SER A 2 42.15 -30.56 52.44
CA SER A 2 41.50 -29.24 52.67
C SER A 2 41.35 -28.39 51.43
N ASP A 3 42.33 -28.38 50.53
CA ASP A 3 42.31 -27.48 49.35
C ASP A 3 41.29 -27.86 48.33
N THR A 4 41.02 -29.13 48.10
CA THR A 4 39.99 -29.64 47.19
C THR A 4 38.58 -29.28 47.65
N VAL A 5 38.33 -29.24 48.96
CA VAL A 5 37.03 -28.85 49.54
C VAL A 5 36.75 -27.37 49.29
N TRP A 6 37.76 -26.50 49.45
CA TRP A 6 37.60 -25.06 49.16
C TRP A 6 37.35 -24.78 47.67
N TRP A 7 37.98 -25.51 46.77
CA TRP A 7 37.71 -25.40 45.34
C TRP A 7 36.29 -25.82 44.97
N ILE A 8 35.76 -26.88 45.59
CA ILE A 8 34.38 -27.34 45.38
C ILE A 8 33.38 -26.29 45.89
N ILE A 9 33.61 -25.75 47.10
CA ILE A 9 32.75 -24.69 47.66
C ILE A 9 32.76 -23.45 46.75
N GLY A 10 33.94 -23.02 46.29
CA GLY A 10 34.06 -21.90 45.37
C GLY A 10 33.29 -22.11 44.05
N ALA A 11 33.40 -23.31 43.48
CA ALA A 11 32.67 -23.66 42.25
C ALA A 11 31.14 -23.66 42.45
N VAL A 12 30.67 -24.19 43.59
CA VAL A 12 29.23 -24.19 43.93
C VAL A 12 28.73 -22.76 44.13
N VAL A 13 29.47 -21.91 44.85
CA VAL A 13 29.08 -20.48 45.01
C VAL A 13 29.01 -19.76 43.68
N LEU A 14 29.99 -19.95 42.80
CA LEU A 14 29.97 -19.37 41.44
C LEU A 14 28.77 -19.86 40.61
N ALA A 15 28.45 -21.15 40.67
CA ALA A 15 27.30 -21.73 40.01
C ALA A 15 25.98 -21.14 40.53
N VAL A 16 25.83 -20.97 41.85
CA VAL A 16 24.64 -20.36 42.46
C VAL A 16 24.50 -18.89 42.07
N VAL A 17 25.59 -18.13 42.13
CA VAL A 17 25.61 -16.72 41.71
C VAL A 17 25.27 -16.59 40.24
N TRP A 18 25.89 -17.40 39.41
CA TRP A 18 25.61 -17.44 37.98
C TRP A 18 24.15 -17.78 37.72
N PHE A 19 23.57 -18.81 38.36
CA PHE A 19 22.18 -19.22 38.25
C PHE A 19 21.23 -18.09 38.69
N TRP A 20 21.55 -17.38 39.79
CA TRP A 20 20.76 -16.27 40.27
C TRP A 20 20.75 -15.09 39.29
N PHE A 21 21.88 -14.71 38.70
CA PHE A 21 21.95 -13.70 37.64
C PHE A 21 21.18 -14.13 36.39
N HIS A 22 21.26 -15.39 36.03
CA HIS A 22 20.56 -15.96 34.90
C HIS A 22 19.06 -15.90 35.09
N GLN A 23 18.53 -16.29 36.25
CA GLN A 23 17.11 -16.20 36.58
C GLN A 23 16.60 -14.73 36.59
N ARG A 24 17.40 -13.81 37.13
CA ARG A 24 17.05 -12.37 37.07
C ARG A 24 16.96 -11.83 35.63
N ARG A 25 17.85 -12.26 34.76
CA ARG A 25 17.85 -11.87 33.37
C ARG A 25 16.58 -12.37 32.63
N LEU A 26 16.18 -13.61 32.86
CA LEU A 26 14.94 -14.18 32.32
C LEU A 26 13.71 -13.44 32.84
N ALA A 27 13.66 -13.18 34.15
CA ALA A 27 12.55 -12.43 34.75
C ALA A 27 12.45 -10.99 34.22
N ALA A 28 13.59 -10.33 33.97
CA ALA A 28 13.60 -9.00 33.35
C ALA A 28 13.06 -9.03 31.90
N GLY A 29 13.46 -10.01 31.09
CA GLY A 29 12.94 -10.21 29.74
C GLY A 29 11.43 -10.45 29.74
N ALA A 30 10.93 -11.29 30.65
CA ALA A 30 9.50 -11.55 30.78
C ALA A 30 8.70 -10.28 31.17
N ARG A 31 9.23 -9.44 32.07
CA ARG A 31 8.60 -8.16 32.44
C ARG A 31 8.57 -7.18 31.27
N LEU A 32 9.66 -7.04 30.54
CA LEU A 32 9.71 -6.18 29.36
C LEU A 32 8.68 -6.61 28.31
N MET A 33 8.52 -7.92 28.07
CA MET A 33 7.51 -8.44 27.16
C MET A 33 6.09 -8.17 27.69
N GLN A 34 5.87 -8.30 29.00
CA GLN A 34 4.59 -7.99 29.64
C GLN A 34 4.23 -6.50 29.52
N ASP A 35 5.22 -5.61 29.70
CA ASP A 35 5.04 -4.17 29.54
C ASP A 35 4.79 -3.81 28.07
N ALA A 36 5.49 -4.44 27.13
CA ALA A 36 5.26 -4.27 25.70
C ALA A 36 3.83 -4.66 25.32
N ILE A 37 3.35 -5.81 25.77
CA ILE A 37 1.96 -6.26 25.53
C ILE A 37 0.96 -5.28 26.17
N ARG A 38 1.19 -4.83 27.39
CA ARG A 38 0.33 -3.88 28.10
C ARG A 38 0.23 -2.53 27.38
N ASN A 39 1.36 -2.07 26.81
CA ASN A 39 1.43 -0.82 26.05
C ASN A 39 1.05 -0.99 24.56
N ARG A 40 0.59 -2.18 24.13
CA ARG A 40 0.31 -2.53 22.73
C ARG A 40 1.52 -2.34 21.80
N ASP A 41 2.75 -2.43 22.34
CA ASP A 41 3.97 -2.39 21.55
C ASP A 41 4.38 -3.80 21.11
N PHE A 42 3.78 -4.27 20.03
CA PHE A 42 4.08 -5.57 19.45
C PHE A 42 5.32 -5.57 18.55
N THR A 43 6.08 -4.47 18.51
CA THR A 43 7.38 -4.41 17.81
C THR A 43 8.52 -4.95 18.64
N PHE A 44 8.34 -5.03 19.96
CA PHE A 44 9.36 -5.54 20.89
C PHE A 44 9.73 -6.99 20.56
N ARG A 45 11.03 -7.28 20.61
CA ARG A 45 11.59 -8.62 20.42
C ARG A 45 12.52 -8.97 21.56
N LEU A 46 12.35 -10.18 22.08
CA LEU A 46 13.28 -10.75 23.08
C LEU A 46 14.59 -11.14 22.39
N PRO A 47 15.75 -10.84 22.98
CA PRO A 47 17.05 -11.21 22.44
C PRO A 47 17.25 -12.71 22.52
N THR A 48 17.72 -13.33 21.42
CA THR A 48 17.95 -14.80 21.33
C THR A 48 19.44 -15.17 21.36
N ARG A 49 20.34 -14.18 21.48
CA ARG A 49 21.80 -14.42 21.51
C ARG A 49 22.29 -14.82 22.90
N PHE A 50 23.28 -15.71 22.95
CA PHE A 50 23.96 -16.20 24.17
C PHE A 50 23.00 -16.91 25.14
N MET A 51 22.12 -17.79 24.67
CA MET A 51 21.17 -18.56 25.44
C MET A 51 21.34 -20.06 25.23
N PHE A 52 20.91 -20.85 26.20
CA PHE A 52 20.78 -22.30 26.05
C PHE A 52 19.69 -22.61 25.01
N SER A 53 19.78 -23.79 24.40
CA SER A 53 18.89 -24.20 23.31
C SER A 53 17.40 -24.14 23.69
N GLY A 54 17.01 -24.56 24.87
CA GLY A 54 15.64 -24.50 25.36
C GLY A 54 15.12 -23.07 25.60
N GLU A 55 15.96 -22.18 26.13
CA GLU A 55 15.59 -20.78 26.33
C GLU A 55 15.46 -20.03 25.01
N ARG A 56 16.35 -20.30 24.07
CA ARG A 56 16.29 -19.75 22.71
C ARG A 56 14.97 -20.15 22.06
N ALA A 57 14.63 -21.43 22.08
CA ALA A 57 13.38 -21.94 21.51
C ALA A 57 12.16 -21.28 22.15
N LEU A 58 12.16 -21.09 23.48
CA LEU A 58 11.07 -20.40 24.17
C LEU A 58 10.96 -18.94 23.75
N GLN A 59 12.07 -18.20 23.66
CA GLN A 59 12.06 -16.79 23.26
C GLN A 59 11.72 -16.60 21.78
N GLU A 60 12.15 -17.48 20.89
CA GLU A 60 11.73 -17.52 19.49
C GLU A 60 10.23 -17.74 19.37
N THR A 61 9.67 -18.68 20.14
CA THR A 61 8.23 -18.93 20.19
C THR A 61 7.44 -17.72 20.69
N LEU A 62 7.94 -17.06 21.75
CA LEU A 62 7.33 -15.83 22.27
C LEU A 62 7.39 -14.66 21.27
N ASN A 63 8.49 -14.53 20.54
CA ASN A 63 8.63 -13.54 19.48
C ASN A 63 7.67 -13.82 18.32
N GLN A 64 7.52 -15.07 17.91
CA GLN A 64 6.54 -15.50 16.91
C GLN A 64 5.10 -15.24 17.35
N LEU A 65 4.79 -15.53 18.62
CA LEU A 65 3.49 -15.23 19.21
C LEU A 65 3.21 -13.73 19.20
N GLY A 66 4.19 -12.90 19.58
CA GLY A 66 4.07 -11.44 19.53
C GLY A 66 3.82 -10.91 18.10
N GLU A 67 4.43 -11.54 17.10
CA GLU A 67 4.20 -11.23 15.68
C GLU A 67 2.80 -11.61 15.23
N HIS A 68 2.33 -12.79 15.60
CA HIS A 68 0.95 -13.24 15.33
C HIS A 68 -0.09 -12.34 15.98
N VAL A 69 0.12 -11.96 17.26
CA VAL A 69 -0.79 -11.03 17.96
C VAL A 69 -0.82 -9.67 17.27
N ARG A 70 0.34 -9.15 16.87
CA ARG A 70 0.45 -7.90 16.11
C ARG A 70 -0.34 -7.97 14.80
N GLU A 71 -0.19 -9.07 14.08
CA GLU A 71 -0.89 -9.29 12.82
C GLU A 71 -2.42 -9.36 13.02
N GLN A 72 -2.88 -10.06 14.05
CA GLN A 72 -4.30 -10.16 14.40
C GLN A 72 -4.90 -8.81 14.86
N VAL A 73 -4.17 -8.04 15.66
CA VAL A 73 -4.61 -6.70 16.09
C VAL A 73 -4.70 -5.75 14.89
N ASN A 74 -3.69 -5.74 14.03
CA ASN A 74 -3.69 -4.92 12.82
C ASN A 74 -4.85 -5.32 11.88
N LEU A 75 -5.08 -6.61 11.69
CA LEU A 75 -6.19 -7.10 10.87
C LEU A 75 -7.55 -6.69 11.45
N GLY A 76 -7.73 -6.80 12.78
CA GLY A 76 -8.97 -6.41 13.44
C GLY A 76 -9.24 -4.91 13.39
N GLU A 77 -8.21 -4.07 13.54
CA GLU A 77 -8.34 -2.62 13.38
C GLU A 77 -8.70 -2.25 11.94
N VAL A 78 -8.05 -2.87 10.98
CA VAL A 78 -8.31 -2.66 9.56
C VAL A 78 -9.73 -3.08 9.20
N GLU A 79 -10.20 -4.26 9.63
CA GLU A 79 -11.57 -4.73 9.38
C GLU A 79 -12.62 -3.79 10.00
N SER A 80 -12.36 -3.29 11.20
CA SER A 80 -13.24 -2.33 11.89
C SER A 80 -13.31 -1.00 11.13
N TRP A 81 -12.17 -0.49 10.67
CA TRP A 81 -12.10 0.70 9.83
C TRP A 81 -12.80 0.51 8.49
N GLU A 82 -12.66 -0.64 7.85
CA GLU A 82 -13.37 -0.94 6.60
C GLU A 82 -14.88 -0.95 6.77
N LYS A 83 -15.36 -1.63 7.83
CA LYS A 83 -16.78 -1.68 8.14
C LYS A 83 -17.34 -0.29 8.40
N LEU A 84 -16.63 0.53 9.21
CA LEU A 84 -17.02 1.90 9.49
C LEU A 84 -17.03 2.75 8.23
N THR A 85 -15.98 2.67 7.42
CA THR A 85 -15.88 3.37 6.13
C THR A 85 -17.02 3.00 5.20
N ARG A 86 -17.34 1.71 5.08
CA ARG A 86 -18.44 1.22 4.23
C ARG A 86 -19.79 1.80 4.67
N VAL A 87 -20.06 1.83 5.97
CA VAL A 87 -21.30 2.40 6.52
C VAL A 87 -21.33 3.91 6.26
N LEU A 88 -20.28 4.64 6.61
CA LEU A 88 -20.21 6.10 6.41
C LEU A 88 -20.34 6.50 4.94
N THR A 89 -19.65 5.81 4.03
CA THR A 89 -19.76 6.11 2.60
C THR A 89 -21.15 5.85 2.06
N HIS A 90 -21.81 4.78 2.51
CA HIS A 90 -23.20 4.48 2.13
C HIS A 90 -24.16 5.55 2.61
N GLU A 91 -24.06 5.98 3.87
CA GLU A 91 -24.91 7.04 4.45
C GLU A 91 -24.68 8.41 3.78
N ILE A 92 -23.41 8.76 3.49
CA ILE A 92 -23.09 10.00 2.77
C ILE A 92 -23.68 9.95 1.35
N MET A 93 -23.52 8.86 0.62
CA MET A 93 -24.09 8.72 -0.73
C MET A 93 -25.61 8.78 -0.71
N ASN A 94 -26.27 8.15 0.28
CA ASN A 94 -27.72 8.21 0.44
C ASN A 94 -28.22 9.64 0.74
N ALA A 95 -27.46 10.42 1.51
CA ALA A 95 -27.80 11.79 1.82
C ALA A 95 -27.56 12.75 0.64
N THR A 96 -26.54 12.49 -0.17
CA THR A 96 -26.14 13.38 -1.27
C THR A 96 -26.82 13.07 -2.59
N ALA A 97 -27.23 11.84 -2.84
CA ALA A 97 -27.91 11.45 -4.08
C ALA A 97 -29.19 12.25 -4.37
N PRO A 98 -30.09 12.48 -3.40
CA PRO A 98 -31.26 13.33 -3.61
C PRO A 98 -30.89 14.77 -3.96
N ILE A 99 -29.83 15.33 -3.32
CA ILE A 99 -29.39 16.70 -3.58
C ILE A 99 -28.85 16.81 -5.02
N ALA A 100 -28.06 15.83 -5.48
CA ALA A 100 -27.58 15.78 -6.85
C ALA A 100 -28.75 15.71 -7.86
N SER A 101 -29.74 14.85 -7.59
CA SER A 101 -30.90 14.68 -8.44
C SER A 101 -31.76 15.95 -8.52
N ILE A 102 -32.04 16.57 -7.37
CA ILE A 102 -32.84 17.80 -7.29
C ILE A 102 -32.11 18.96 -7.97
N SER A 103 -30.82 19.16 -7.71
CA SER A 103 -30.05 20.21 -8.35
C SER A 103 -29.96 20.02 -9.87
N GLN A 104 -29.78 18.79 -10.34
CA GLN A 104 -29.82 18.48 -11.78
C GLN A 104 -31.18 18.77 -12.39
N MET A 105 -32.27 18.37 -11.72
CA MET A 105 -33.64 18.65 -12.21
C MET A 105 -33.91 20.17 -12.26
N MET A 106 -33.46 20.92 -11.26
CA MET A 106 -33.61 22.39 -11.22
C MET A 106 -32.84 23.06 -12.36
N LEU A 107 -31.64 22.61 -12.71
CA LEU A 107 -30.85 23.14 -13.81
C LEU A 107 -31.53 22.95 -15.18
N HIS A 108 -32.38 21.93 -15.30
CA HIS A 108 -33.16 21.71 -16.54
C HIS A 108 -34.52 22.42 -16.55
N HIS A 109 -34.90 23.07 -15.43
CA HIS A 109 -36.17 23.78 -15.34
C HIS A 109 -36.12 25.16 -16.04
N PRO A 110 -37.07 25.48 -16.92
CA PRO A 110 -37.04 26.73 -17.70
C PRO A 110 -36.96 28.01 -16.85
N ALA A 111 -37.50 28.02 -15.61
CA ALA A 111 -37.45 29.16 -14.71
C ALA A 111 -36.10 29.37 -14.06
N VAL A 112 -35.19 28.41 -14.11
CA VAL A 112 -33.84 28.48 -13.54
C VAL A 112 -32.82 28.82 -14.62
N LYS A 113 -33.02 28.28 -15.82
CA LYS A 113 -32.17 28.52 -16.98
C LYS A 113 -32.10 30.02 -17.27
N ASP A 114 -30.89 30.55 -17.44
CA ASP A 114 -30.62 31.98 -17.68
C ASP A 114 -31.09 32.91 -16.56
N SER A 115 -31.36 32.38 -15.33
CA SER A 115 -31.73 33.19 -14.13
C SER A 115 -30.53 33.36 -13.20
N ASP A 116 -30.64 34.34 -12.29
CA ASP A 116 -29.64 34.60 -11.24
C ASP A 116 -29.42 33.37 -10.31
N LEU A 117 -30.34 32.40 -10.32
CA LEU A 117 -30.26 31.19 -9.50
C LEU A 117 -29.43 30.09 -10.16
N GLU A 118 -29.22 30.13 -11.48
CA GLU A 118 -28.55 29.06 -12.23
C GLU A 118 -27.12 28.80 -11.72
N GLU A 119 -26.36 29.86 -11.49
CA GLU A 119 -24.99 29.77 -10.98
C GLU A 119 -24.93 29.09 -9.59
N GLY A 120 -25.85 29.47 -8.69
CA GLY A 120 -25.95 28.88 -7.35
C GLY A 120 -26.31 27.40 -7.38
N ILE A 121 -27.26 27.02 -8.24
CA ILE A 121 -27.67 25.61 -8.39
C ILE A 121 -26.57 24.79 -9.05
N ASN A 122 -25.86 25.34 -10.04
CA ASN A 122 -24.68 24.71 -10.63
C ASN A 122 -23.57 24.47 -9.58
N ALA A 123 -23.32 25.44 -8.70
CA ALA A 123 -22.35 25.29 -7.62
C ALA A 123 -22.74 24.14 -6.68
N ILE A 124 -24.02 24.05 -6.29
CA ILE A 124 -24.54 22.96 -5.47
C ILE A 124 -24.36 21.60 -6.18
N HIS A 125 -24.78 21.50 -7.43
CA HIS A 125 -24.68 20.28 -8.22
C HIS A 125 -23.24 19.81 -8.35
N ASN A 126 -22.32 20.71 -8.68
CA ASN A 126 -20.90 20.41 -8.81
C ASN A 126 -20.31 19.97 -7.46
N THR A 127 -20.63 20.63 -6.37
CA THR A 127 -20.14 20.30 -5.03
C THR A 127 -20.58 18.90 -4.62
N VAL A 128 -21.86 18.55 -4.82
CA VAL A 128 -22.38 17.23 -4.49
C VAL A 128 -21.79 16.14 -5.39
N THR A 129 -21.60 16.42 -6.66
CA THR A 129 -20.95 15.51 -7.60
C THR A 129 -19.50 15.24 -7.20
N HIS A 130 -18.77 16.27 -6.81
CA HIS A 130 -17.42 16.15 -6.29
C HIS A 130 -17.38 15.32 -4.99
N LEU A 131 -18.31 15.56 -4.05
CA LEU A 131 -18.40 14.81 -2.80
C LEU A 131 -18.70 13.32 -3.07
N ASN A 132 -19.62 13.00 -3.95
CA ASN A 132 -19.92 11.62 -4.33
C ASN A 132 -18.69 10.93 -4.94
N SER A 133 -17.97 11.61 -5.82
CA SER A 133 -16.72 11.10 -6.41
C SER A 133 -15.64 10.88 -5.35
N PHE A 134 -15.51 11.78 -4.38
CA PHE A 134 -14.58 11.65 -3.26
C PHE A 134 -14.93 10.43 -2.38
N VAL A 135 -16.20 10.28 -2.02
CA VAL A 135 -16.70 9.17 -1.19
C VAL A 135 -16.51 7.82 -1.88
N ASP A 136 -16.82 7.72 -3.19
CA ASP A 136 -16.60 6.48 -3.94
C ASP A 136 -15.10 6.14 -4.07
N GLY A 137 -14.27 7.13 -4.29
CA GLY A 137 -12.83 6.97 -4.29
C GLY A 137 -12.29 6.53 -2.93
N TYR A 138 -12.76 7.12 -1.82
CA TYR A 138 -12.39 6.72 -0.47
C TYR A 138 -12.81 5.28 -0.16
N ARG A 139 -14.02 4.88 -0.59
CA ARG A 139 -14.49 3.49 -0.50
C ARG A 139 -13.55 2.52 -1.22
N LYS A 140 -13.19 2.82 -2.48
CA LYS A 140 -12.26 2.02 -3.27
C LYS A 140 -10.87 1.92 -2.65
N PHE A 141 -10.40 3.04 -2.08
CA PHE A 141 -9.11 3.09 -1.40
C PHE A 141 -9.12 2.31 -0.07
N SER A 142 -10.21 2.40 0.71
CA SER A 142 -10.33 1.74 2.02
C SER A 142 -10.63 0.25 1.92
N ALA A 143 -11.28 -0.20 0.83
CA ALA A 143 -11.59 -1.61 0.65
C ALA A 143 -10.30 -2.46 0.62
N LEU A 144 -10.18 -3.40 1.56
CA LEU A 144 -9.10 -4.40 1.56
C LEU A 144 -9.38 -5.41 0.44
N GLN A 145 -8.62 -5.30 -0.62
CA GLN A 145 -8.58 -6.35 -1.63
C GLN A 145 -7.58 -7.40 -1.18
N LYS A 146 -8.06 -8.59 -0.83
CA LYS A 146 -7.18 -9.74 -0.59
C LYS A 146 -6.63 -10.19 -1.96
N PRO A 147 -5.32 -10.04 -2.23
CA PRO A 147 -4.78 -10.48 -3.51
C PRO A 147 -4.89 -11.99 -3.62
N VAL A 148 -5.13 -12.47 -4.85
CA VAL A 148 -5.09 -13.89 -5.22
C VAL A 148 -3.88 -14.09 -6.12
N PRO A 149 -2.66 -14.22 -5.56
CA PRO A 149 -1.44 -14.30 -6.34
C PRO A 149 -1.37 -15.61 -7.12
N GLN A 150 -1.00 -15.51 -8.38
CA GLN A 150 -0.73 -16.65 -9.26
C GLN A 150 0.52 -16.37 -10.10
N MET A 151 1.04 -17.41 -10.75
CA MET A 151 2.14 -17.23 -11.70
C MET A 151 1.57 -16.66 -12.99
N VAL A 152 1.98 -15.45 -13.34
CA VAL A 152 1.40 -14.65 -14.43
C VAL A 152 2.51 -14.34 -15.43
N ASP A 153 2.26 -14.58 -16.70
CA ASP A 153 3.08 -14.02 -17.77
C ASP A 153 2.79 -12.52 -17.92
N LEU A 154 3.79 -11.69 -17.66
CA LEU A 154 3.67 -10.25 -17.72
C LEU A 154 3.28 -9.75 -19.12
N ILE A 155 3.75 -10.46 -20.17
CA ILE A 155 3.44 -10.11 -21.57
C ILE A 155 1.94 -10.24 -21.85
N GLU A 156 1.29 -11.28 -21.34
CA GLU A 156 -0.16 -11.45 -21.51
C GLU A 156 -0.94 -10.28 -20.90
N VAL A 157 -0.59 -9.89 -19.66
CA VAL A 157 -1.27 -8.78 -18.98
C VAL A 157 -1.03 -7.44 -19.69
N VAL A 158 0.20 -7.20 -20.16
CA VAL A 158 0.52 -5.97 -20.91
C VAL A 158 -0.24 -5.94 -22.23
N ASN A 159 -0.27 -7.02 -22.99
CA ASN A 159 -1.01 -7.12 -24.25
C ASN A 159 -2.51 -6.87 -24.05
N ASP A 160 -3.10 -7.47 -23.00
CA ASP A 160 -4.52 -7.21 -22.65
C ASP A 160 -4.79 -5.72 -22.40
N VAL A 161 -3.85 -5.05 -21.71
CA VAL A 161 -3.98 -3.62 -21.41
C VAL A 161 -3.76 -2.78 -22.67
N GLU A 162 -2.80 -3.12 -23.54
CA GLU A 162 -2.60 -2.43 -24.82
C GLU A 162 -3.85 -2.46 -25.70
N GLN A 163 -4.53 -3.59 -25.75
CA GLN A 163 -5.77 -3.73 -26.51
C GLN A 163 -6.89 -2.78 -26.06
N LEU A 164 -6.85 -2.33 -24.79
CA LEU A 164 -7.82 -1.35 -24.27
C LEU A 164 -7.51 0.10 -24.69
N PHE A 165 -6.27 0.36 -25.15
CA PHE A 165 -5.79 1.71 -25.47
C PHE A 165 -5.11 1.71 -26.86
N GLN A 166 -5.86 1.39 -27.91
CA GLN A 166 -5.35 1.24 -29.27
C GLN A 166 -4.92 2.57 -29.94
N ASP A 167 -5.47 3.68 -29.48
CA ASP A 167 -5.17 5.02 -30.03
C ASP A 167 -3.84 5.61 -29.56
N VAL A 168 -3.06 4.85 -28.79
CA VAL A 168 -1.78 5.29 -28.20
C VAL A 168 -0.63 4.58 -28.88
N LYS A 169 0.47 5.29 -29.11
CA LYS A 169 1.71 4.67 -29.58
C LYS A 169 2.42 3.95 -28.44
N TRP A 170 2.64 2.65 -28.61
CA TRP A 170 3.35 1.83 -27.65
C TRP A 170 4.82 1.63 -28.05
N GLN A 171 5.71 1.70 -27.06
CA GLN A 171 7.14 1.40 -27.18
C GLN A 171 7.50 0.42 -26.05
N ASN A 172 7.25 -0.86 -26.28
CA ASN A 172 7.47 -1.88 -25.27
C ASN A 172 8.76 -2.66 -25.53
N THR A 173 9.51 -2.88 -24.46
CA THR A 173 10.73 -3.71 -24.46
C THR A 173 10.60 -4.73 -23.33
N LEU A 174 9.84 -5.79 -23.60
CA LEU A 174 9.66 -6.90 -22.67
C LEU A 174 10.47 -8.08 -23.15
N PRO A 175 11.37 -8.65 -22.32
CA PRO A 175 12.02 -9.92 -22.65
C PRO A 175 10.95 -11.02 -22.69
N GLY A 176 11.09 -11.97 -23.61
CA GLY A 176 10.16 -13.08 -23.70
C GLY A 176 10.10 -13.88 -22.39
N ASN A 177 8.89 -14.31 -22.00
CA ASN A 177 8.65 -15.21 -20.88
C ASN A 177 9.03 -14.61 -19.50
N VAL A 178 8.41 -13.51 -19.12
CA VAL A 178 8.55 -12.91 -17.79
C VAL A 178 7.43 -13.38 -16.88
N ILE A 179 7.71 -14.40 -16.08
CA ILE A 179 6.74 -14.93 -15.11
C ILE A 179 6.96 -14.25 -13.76
N ILE A 180 5.91 -13.66 -13.22
CA ILE A 180 5.87 -13.03 -11.89
C ILE A 180 4.75 -13.63 -11.04
N LYS A 181 4.95 -13.65 -9.73
CA LYS A 181 3.90 -14.05 -8.79
C LYS A 181 3.10 -12.82 -8.36
N THR A 182 1.90 -12.65 -8.92
CA THR A 182 1.05 -11.47 -8.67
C THR A 182 -0.42 -11.81 -8.89
N ASP A 183 -1.33 -10.95 -8.44
CA ASP A 183 -2.74 -11.00 -8.85
C ASP A 183 -2.89 -10.27 -10.19
N PRO A 184 -3.29 -10.96 -11.28
CA PRO A 184 -3.37 -10.36 -12.61
C PRO A 184 -4.42 -9.25 -12.70
N ASN A 185 -5.50 -9.32 -11.92
CA ASN A 185 -6.55 -8.28 -11.92
C ASN A 185 -6.05 -7.01 -11.25
N LEU A 186 -5.34 -7.15 -10.12
CA LEU A 186 -4.73 -6.01 -9.43
C LEU A 186 -3.61 -5.38 -10.28
N LEU A 187 -2.78 -6.20 -10.94
CA LEU A 187 -1.76 -5.70 -11.86
C LEU A 187 -2.39 -4.94 -13.03
N ARG A 188 -3.41 -5.52 -13.67
CA ARG A 188 -4.16 -4.86 -14.74
C ARG A 188 -4.75 -3.52 -14.27
N GLN A 189 -5.33 -3.47 -13.07
CA GLN A 189 -5.87 -2.25 -12.49
C GLN A 189 -4.80 -1.18 -12.27
N ILE A 190 -3.60 -1.56 -11.79
CA ILE A 190 -2.45 -0.66 -11.62
C ILE A 190 -2.04 -0.08 -12.98
N LEU A 191 -1.84 -0.92 -13.99
CA LEU A 191 -1.42 -0.49 -15.32
C LEU A 191 -2.45 0.45 -15.96
N ILE A 192 -3.74 0.09 -15.96
CA ILE A 192 -4.82 0.94 -16.48
C ILE A 192 -4.83 2.31 -15.80
N ASN A 193 -4.63 2.36 -14.49
CA ASN A 193 -4.58 3.62 -13.77
C ASN A 193 -3.39 4.49 -14.18
N LEU A 194 -2.20 3.91 -14.34
CA LEU A 194 -1.01 4.64 -14.81
C LEU A 194 -1.19 5.17 -16.22
N ILE A 195 -1.74 4.36 -17.11
CA ILE A 195 -2.02 4.74 -18.50
C ILE A 195 -3.06 5.86 -18.56
N LYS A 196 -4.17 5.76 -17.82
CA LYS A 196 -5.16 6.84 -17.73
C LYS A 196 -4.54 8.14 -17.23
N ASN A 197 -3.68 8.08 -16.22
CA ASN A 197 -2.98 9.25 -15.73
C ASN A 197 -2.06 9.88 -16.80
N ALA A 198 -1.38 9.06 -17.60
CA ALA A 198 -0.54 9.50 -18.70
C ALA A 198 -1.37 10.18 -19.80
N LEU A 199 -2.48 9.56 -20.21
CA LEU A 199 -3.40 10.13 -21.22
C LEU A 199 -4.01 11.46 -20.76
N GLU A 200 -4.42 11.56 -19.52
CA GLU A 200 -4.90 12.80 -18.92
C GLU A 200 -3.82 13.89 -18.84
N ALA A 201 -2.52 13.50 -18.81
CA ALA A 201 -1.39 14.41 -18.94
C ALA A 201 -1.01 14.70 -20.40
N GLY A 202 -1.86 14.32 -21.38
CA GLY A 202 -1.63 14.58 -22.79
C GLY A 202 -0.62 13.66 -23.46
N SER A 203 -0.29 12.52 -22.87
CA SER A 203 0.65 11.56 -23.46
C SER A 203 0.14 11.00 -24.78
N LYS A 204 1.06 10.84 -25.73
CA LYS A 204 0.82 10.20 -27.03
C LYS A 204 1.61 8.90 -27.18
N THR A 205 2.66 8.74 -26.39
CA THR A 205 3.54 7.58 -26.42
C THR A 205 3.68 7.01 -25.01
N LEU A 206 3.44 5.71 -24.89
CA LEU A 206 3.64 4.94 -23.66
C LEU A 206 4.73 3.91 -23.88
N GLY A 207 5.53 3.65 -22.86
CA GLY A 207 6.57 2.62 -22.86
C GLY A 207 6.44 1.70 -21.67
N ILE A 208 6.56 0.40 -21.91
CA ILE A 208 6.68 -0.60 -20.86
C ILE A 208 7.97 -1.38 -21.09
N GLU A 209 8.87 -1.32 -20.11
CA GLU A 209 10.14 -2.03 -20.13
C GLU A 209 10.25 -2.92 -18.89
N CYS A 210 10.88 -4.07 -19.03
CA CYS A 210 11.12 -4.99 -17.91
C CYS A 210 12.60 -5.34 -17.80
N ASP A 211 13.12 -5.29 -16.57
CA ASP A 211 14.45 -5.74 -16.22
C ASP A 211 14.39 -6.88 -15.20
N GLN A 212 15.04 -8.02 -15.52
CA GLN A 212 15.11 -9.22 -14.71
C GLN A 212 16.51 -9.49 -14.13
N GLN A 213 17.49 -8.59 -14.34
CA GLN A 213 18.89 -8.81 -13.98
C GLN A 213 19.12 -8.86 -12.45
N LEU A 214 18.16 -8.41 -11.64
CA LEU A 214 18.23 -8.54 -10.19
C LEU A 214 17.78 -9.93 -9.75
N GLU A 215 18.64 -10.66 -9.04
CA GLU A 215 18.42 -12.07 -8.63
C GLU A 215 17.12 -12.32 -7.86
N ARG A 216 16.55 -11.26 -7.20
CA ARG A 216 15.39 -11.39 -6.30
C ARG A 216 14.19 -10.54 -6.68
N LYS A 217 14.26 -9.73 -7.73
CA LYS A 217 13.19 -8.80 -8.10
C LYS A 217 13.02 -8.74 -9.62
N VAL A 218 11.78 -8.49 -10.03
CA VAL A 218 11.44 -8.08 -11.38
C VAL A 218 11.08 -6.59 -11.35
N LEU A 219 11.71 -5.79 -12.21
CA LEU A 219 11.51 -4.37 -12.32
C LEU A 219 10.71 -4.06 -13.58
N LEU A 220 9.54 -3.47 -13.42
CA LEU A 220 8.69 -3.01 -14.51
C LEU A 220 8.67 -1.49 -14.54
N TYR A 221 9.08 -0.92 -15.65
CA TYR A 221 9.07 0.53 -15.90
C TYR A 221 7.89 0.87 -16.77
N VAL A 222 7.04 1.78 -16.30
CA VAL A 222 5.91 2.32 -17.06
C VAL A 222 6.17 3.78 -17.32
N SER A 223 6.40 4.14 -18.56
CA SER A 223 6.89 5.45 -19.00
C SER A 223 5.89 6.14 -19.92
N ASN A 224 5.88 7.48 -19.91
CA ASN A 224 5.04 8.28 -20.78
C ASN A 224 5.71 9.62 -21.17
N ASP A 225 5.28 10.17 -22.31
CA ASP A 225 5.74 11.44 -22.87
C ASP A 225 4.79 12.62 -22.57
N GLY A 226 3.84 12.44 -21.63
CA GLY A 226 2.91 13.49 -21.22
C GLY A 226 3.58 14.64 -20.46
N GLU A 227 2.76 15.58 -19.98
CA GLU A 227 3.22 16.71 -19.19
C GLU A 227 4.01 16.25 -17.95
N LEU A 228 5.12 16.96 -17.68
CA LEU A 228 6.00 16.68 -16.54
C LEU A 228 5.24 16.88 -15.20
N ILE A 229 5.49 15.97 -14.28
CA ILE A 229 5.04 16.15 -12.89
C ILE A 229 5.89 17.26 -12.27
N PRO A 230 5.27 18.37 -11.78
CA PRO A 230 5.99 19.47 -11.14
C PRO A 230 6.84 18.99 -9.97
N ALA A 231 8.02 19.58 -9.78
CA ALA A 231 8.96 19.14 -8.75
C ALA A 231 8.34 19.16 -7.34
N GLU A 232 7.51 20.17 -7.06
CA GLU A 232 6.83 20.34 -5.77
C GLU A 232 5.78 19.25 -5.52
N ALA A 233 5.21 18.69 -6.59
CA ALA A 233 4.18 17.65 -6.51
C ALA A 233 4.77 16.24 -6.35
N ARG A 234 6.03 16.00 -6.78
CA ARG A 234 6.62 14.64 -6.85
C ARG A 234 6.60 13.89 -5.53
N SER A 235 6.85 14.56 -4.41
CA SER A 235 6.80 13.94 -3.08
C SER A 235 5.38 13.59 -2.63
N SER A 236 4.36 14.25 -3.19
CA SER A 236 2.98 14.18 -2.74
C SER A 236 2.06 13.35 -3.65
N ILE A 237 2.51 12.97 -4.86
CA ILE A 237 1.65 12.26 -5.84
C ILE A 237 1.09 10.92 -5.34
N PHE A 238 1.73 10.31 -4.33
CA PHE A 238 1.25 9.07 -3.70
C PHE A 238 0.44 9.30 -2.42
N ILE A 239 0.25 10.56 -2.01
CA ILE A 239 -0.63 10.89 -0.87
C ILE A 239 -2.07 10.76 -1.37
N PRO A 240 -2.94 10.01 -0.67
CA PRO A 240 -4.35 9.92 -1.03
C PRO A 240 -5.00 11.29 -1.12
N PHE A 241 -5.85 11.49 -2.13
CA PHE A 241 -6.58 12.74 -2.42
C PHE A 241 -5.71 13.92 -2.90
N PHE A 242 -4.41 13.77 -3.00
CA PHE A 242 -3.57 14.77 -3.63
C PHE A 242 -3.77 14.77 -5.15
N THR A 243 -4.09 15.91 -5.72
CA THR A 243 -4.25 16.09 -7.16
C THR A 243 -3.92 17.51 -7.60
N THR A 244 -3.26 17.65 -8.73
CA THR A 244 -3.03 18.92 -9.42
C THR A 244 -4.07 19.17 -10.52
N LYS A 245 -4.95 18.18 -10.77
CA LYS A 245 -5.96 18.22 -11.84
C LYS A 245 -7.27 18.80 -11.33
N ARG A 246 -7.95 19.60 -12.16
CA ARG A 246 -9.30 20.14 -11.84
C ARG A 246 -10.38 19.06 -11.71
N LYS A 247 -10.24 17.96 -12.45
CA LYS A 247 -11.16 16.81 -12.43
C LYS A 247 -10.35 15.57 -12.09
N GLY A 248 -10.28 15.23 -10.82
CA GLY A 248 -9.56 14.03 -10.37
C GLY A 248 -9.68 13.87 -8.87
N ASN A 249 -9.85 12.64 -8.41
CA ASN A 249 -10.05 12.34 -6.98
C ASN A 249 -8.72 12.19 -6.22
N GLY A 250 -7.56 12.28 -6.90
CA GLY A 250 -6.25 12.11 -6.30
C GLY A 250 -5.99 10.75 -5.63
N ILE A 251 -6.75 9.71 -6.04
CA ILE A 251 -6.69 8.38 -5.40
C ILE A 251 -5.93 7.38 -6.25
N GLY A 252 -5.88 7.58 -7.56
CA GLY A 252 -5.36 6.58 -8.47
C GLY A 252 -3.95 6.11 -8.13
N LEU A 253 -2.97 7.00 -8.02
CA LEU A 253 -1.59 6.65 -7.74
C LEU A 253 -1.40 6.05 -6.34
N SER A 254 -2.06 6.60 -5.33
CA SER A 254 -2.03 6.07 -3.96
C SER A 254 -2.65 4.67 -3.87
N LEU A 255 -3.75 4.43 -4.59
CA LEU A 255 -4.38 3.11 -4.70
C LEU A 255 -3.45 2.13 -5.43
N SER A 256 -2.88 2.51 -6.57
CA SER A 256 -1.94 1.66 -7.31
C SER A 256 -0.74 1.25 -6.45
N ARG A 257 -0.15 2.20 -5.71
CA ARG A 257 0.93 1.92 -4.77
C ARG A 257 0.50 0.94 -3.68
N ARG A 258 -0.69 1.13 -3.10
CA ARG A 258 -1.25 0.23 -2.09
C ARG A 258 -1.49 -1.17 -2.64
N LEU A 259 -2.12 -1.29 -3.83
CA LEU A 259 -2.38 -2.58 -4.49
C LEU A 259 -1.10 -3.35 -4.78
N LEU A 260 -0.01 -2.67 -5.11
CA LEU A 260 1.28 -3.31 -5.29
C LEU A 260 1.91 -3.71 -3.96
N THR A 261 1.81 -2.84 -2.94
CA THR A 261 2.37 -3.08 -1.59
C THR A 261 1.75 -4.30 -0.90
N ILE A 262 0.42 -4.49 -1.00
CA ILE A 262 -0.25 -5.67 -0.41
C ILE A 262 0.15 -6.99 -1.09
N GLN A 263 0.78 -6.92 -2.26
CA GLN A 263 1.36 -8.06 -2.98
C GLN A 263 2.87 -8.22 -2.72
N GLY A 264 3.43 -7.45 -1.78
CA GLY A 264 4.86 -7.48 -1.45
C GLY A 264 5.74 -6.66 -2.39
N GLY A 265 5.15 -5.93 -3.33
CA GLY A 265 5.87 -5.06 -4.27
C GLY A 265 6.04 -3.63 -3.78
N MET A 266 6.73 -2.82 -4.57
CA MET A 266 6.95 -1.40 -4.31
C MET A 266 6.72 -0.58 -5.59
N MET A 267 6.15 0.62 -5.44
CA MET A 267 5.95 1.57 -6.53
C MET A 267 6.63 2.90 -6.21
N SER A 268 7.40 3.42 -7.15
CA SER A 268 8.09 4.70 -7.05
C SER A 268 8.06 5.48 -8.37
N LEU A 269 8.25 6.79 -8.28
CA LEU A 269 8.51 7.66 -9.42
C LEU A 269 10.04 7.79 -9.58
N LEU A 270 10.58 7.59 -10.77
CA LEU A 270 12.00 7.80 -11.02
C LEU A 270 12.33 9.29 -11.10
N ASP A 271 13.44 9.69 -10.49
CA ASP A 271 13.96 11.07 -10.59
C ASP A 271 14.39 11.40 -12.03
N THR A 272 15.02 10.44 -12.69
CA THR A 272 15.39 10.51 -14.10
C THR A 272 14.53 9.54 -14.89
N PRO A 273 13.62 10.02 -15.75
CA PRO A 273 12.81 9.16 -16.60
C PRO A 273 13.65 8.36 -17.61
N ARG A 274 13.08 7.30 -18.15
CA ARG A 274 13.68 6.53 -19.26
C ARG A 274 13.83 7.42 -20.49
N THR A 275 14.83 7.12 -21.33
CA THR A 275 15.15 7.88 -22.52
C THR A 275 13.96 8.00 -23.47
N GLY A 276 13.63 9.23 -23.87
CA GLY A 276 12.48 9.51 -24.74
C GLY A 276 11.15 9.71 -24.03
N PHE A 277 11.12 9.64 -22.68
CA PHE A 277 9.93 9.85 -21.87
C PHE A 277 10.12 10.98 -20.84
N HIS A 278 9.02 11.55 -20.38
CA HIS A 278 9.03 12.63 -19.40
C HIS A 278 8.73 12.14 -17.97
N THR A 279 8.03 11.03 -17.85
CA THR A 279 7.66 10.42 -16.56
C THR A 279 7.86 8.92 -16.64
N THR A 280 8.45 8.32 -15.60
CA THR A 280 8.60 6.86 -15.48
C THR A 280 8.26 6.42 -14.07
N PHE A 281 7.30 5.53 -13.95
CA PHE A 281 6.99 4.80 -12.72
C PHE A 281 7.74 3.47 -12.73
N LEU A 282 8.36 3.15 -11.59
CA LEU A 282 9.00 1.87 -11.34
C LEU A 282 8.08 1.02 -10.45
N LEU A 283 7.76 -0.18 -10.92
CA LEU A 283 7.05 -1.20 -10.15
C LEU A 283 8.01 -2.35 -9.89
N GLU A 284 8.23 -2.67 -8.62
CA GLU A 284 9.08 -3.76 -8.17
C GLU A 284 8.22 -4.93 -7.71
N PHE A 285 8.48 -6.12 -8.25
CA PHE A 285 7.84 -7.37 -7.82
C PHE A 285 8.86 -8.28 -7.16
N PRO A 286 8.54 -8.95 -6.05
CA PRO A 286 9.35 -10.05 -5.54
C PRO A 286 9.31 -11.23 -6.54
N LYS A 287 10.46 -11.91 -6.69
CA LYS A 287 10.56 -13.15 -7.48
C LYS A 287 10.01 -14.34 -6.74
#